data_18c1dc3248a88050154d32804d4e020c
#
_entry.id   18c1dc3248a88050154d32804d4e020c
#
_cell.length_a   1.000
_cell.length_b   1.000
_cell.length_c   1.000
_cell.angle_alpha   90.00
_cell.angle_beta   90.00
_cell.angle_gamma   90.00
#
_symmetry.space_group_name_H-M   'P 1'
#
loop_
_entity.id
_entity.type
_entity.pdbx_description
1 polymer ?
#
loop_
_entity_poly.entity_id
_entity_poly.type
_entity_poly.pdbx_seq_one_letter_code
_entity_poly.pdbx_strand_id
1 'polypeptide(L)'
;MKIGVSSYSFSRLVKQGKMKQLDVISKAKEMGFDVIEFSTLDLTENETPETFAPLIRQEAARVGIEVGNYTIGADFINNPSGSWEAEAERLKSEVRAASLMGAPGMRHDATRGFPADYKGARSFDDALPFLVEGCREVTKYAAGLGIRTMVENHGFFCQDSERVEKLVCGVNHPNFGLLIDMGNFLCADEDPAKAVGRLLPYAFHVHAKDFHVKSGMLPDPGSGWFKSRGGNYLRGAIIGHGEVPVVQCLEIMKNAEYGGVLSIEFEGMEEPLEGIAIGLTNLRRYIK
;
A
#
# COMPACT_ATOMS: atom_id res chain seq x y z
N MET A 1 4.57 14.96 -10.31
CA MET A 1 3.83 13.92 -9.57
C MET A 1 2.33 14.17 -9.70
N LYS A 2 1.53 13.11 -9.93
CA LYS A 2 0.05 13.16 -9.80
C LYS A 2 -0.32 12.86 -8.36
N ILE A 3 -1.40 13.47 -7.86
CA ILE A 3 -1.89 13.16 -6.51
C ILE A 3 -3.07 12.21 -6.62
N GLY A 4 -2.92 11.04 -6.01
CA GLY A 4 -3.93 10.01 -5.92
C GLY A 4 -4.53 9.88 -4.54
N VAL A 5 -5.54 9.02 -4.44
CA VAL A 5 -6.12 8.56 -3.17
C VAL A 5 -6.38 7.07 -3.20
N SER A 6 -6.05 6.39 -2.11
CA SER A 6 -6.41 4.98 -1.91
C SER A 6 -7.87 4.87 -1.49
N SER A 7 -8.61 3.95 -2.11
CA SER A 7 -9.98 3.60 -1.71
C SER A 7 -10.05 3.12 -0.26
N TYR A 8 -8.93 2.63 0.30
CA TYR A 8 -8.80 2.30 1.72
C TYR A 8 -9.15 3.48 2.62
N SER A 9 -8.79 4.70 2.24
CA SER A 9 -9.10 5.92 2.99
C SER A 9 -10.62 6.14 3.20
N PHE A 10 -11.46 5.55 2.35
CA PHE A 10 -12.92 5.60 2.44
C PHE A 10 -13.52 4.34 3.10
N SER A 11 -12.71 3.35 3.46
CA SER A 11 -13.17 2.04 3.90
C SER A 11 -14.12 2.09 5.11
N ARG A 12 -13.93 3.05 6.02
CA ARG A 12 -14.82 3.26 7.15
C ARG A 12 -16.23 3.69 6.72
N LEU A 13 -16.36 4.51 5.69
CA LEU A 13 -17.65 4.93 5.13
C LEU A 13 -18.34 3.78 4.40
N VAL A 14 -17.57 2.99 3.65
CA VAL A 14 -18.11 1.80 2.95
C VAL A 14 -18.59 0.77 3.96
N LYS A 15 -17.78 0.40 4.95
CA LYS A 15 -18.15 -0.55 6.03
C LYS A 15 -19.36 -0.10 6.85
N GLN A 16 -19.58 1.20 6.99
CA GLN A 16 -20.76 1.78 7.66
C GLN A 16 -21.99 1.88 6.75
N GLY A 17 -21.90 1.45 5.49
CA GLY A 17 -22.98 1.56 4.51
C GLY A 17 -23.34 3.00 4.09
N LYS A 18 -22.46 3.97 4.42
CA LYS A 18 -22.66 5.39 4.06
C LYS A 18 -22.25 5.70 2.62
N MET A 19 -21.49 4.81 2.01
CA MET A 19 -20.98 4.95 0.64
C MET A 19 -20.80 3.56 0.05
N LYS A 20 -21.14 3.37 -1.23
CA LYS A 20 -20.77 2.14 -1.96
C LYS A 20 -19.34 2.26 -2.47
N GLN A 21 -18.67 1.13 -2.67
CA GLN A 21 -17.28 1.15 -3.14
C GLN A 21 -17.11 1.83 -4.51
N LEU A 22 -18.07 1.68 -5.43
CA LEU A 22 -18.03 2.38 -6.72
C LEU A 22 -18.24 3.89 -6.59
N ASP A 23 -19.01 4.36 -5.58
CA ASP A 23 -19.24 5.79 -5.37
C ASP A 23 -17.96 6.53 -4.94
N VAL A 24 -16.97 5.79 -4.37
CA VAL A 24 -15.65 6.33 -4.00
C VAL A 24 -14.95 6.96 -5.20
N ILE A 25 -15.16 6.41 -6.41
CA ILE A 25 -14.56 6.91 -7.66
C ILE A 25 -15.02 8.34 -7.95
N SER A 26 -16.35 8.54 -7.96
CA SER A 26 -16.95 9.87 -8.18
C SER A 26 -16.56 10.82 -7.07
N LYS A 27 -16.52 10.36 -5.81
CA LYS A 27 -16.11 11.18 -4.67
C LYS A 27 -14.64 11.62 -4.76
N ALA A 28 -13.72 10.72 -5.13
CA ALA A 28 -12.32 11.09 -5.34
C ALA A 28 -12.17 12.17 -6.43
N LYS A 29 -12.91 12.04 -7.54
CA LYS A 29 -12.93 13.05 -8.60
C LYS A 29 -13.47 14.39 -8.13
N GLU A 30 -14.59 14.38 -7.38
CA GLU A 30 -15.20 15.59 -6.78
C GLU A 30 -14.23 16.31 -5.86
N MET A 31 -13.45 15.56 -5.04
CA MET A 31 -12.43 16.12 -4.16
C MET A 31 -11.21 16.66 -4.92
N GLY A 32 -11.09 16.38 -6.21
CA GLY A 32 -10.06 16.91 -7.10
C GLY A 32 -8.80 16.04 -7.19
N PHE A 33 -8.88 14.76 -6.92
CA PHE A 33 -7.78 13.83 -7.17
C PHE A 33 -7.59 13.54 -8.66
N ASP A 34 -6.34 13.32 -9.05
CA ASP A 34 -5.97 12.95 -10.42
C ASP A 34 -6.16 11.43 -10.65
N VAL A 35 -5.92 10.64 -9.60
CA VAL A 35 -5.83 9.19 -9.63
C VAL A 35 -6.55 8.58 -8.44
N ILE A 36 -7.24 7.45 -8.65
CA ILE A 36 -7.73 6.58 -7.58
C ILE A 36 -7.03 5.23 -7.69
N GLU A 37 -6.66 4.65 -6.55
CA GLU A 37 -6.24 3.26 -6.47
C GLU A 37 -7.25 2.46 -5.66
N PHE A 38 -7.34 1.17 -5.97
CA PHE A 38 -8.24 0.29 -5.26
C PHE A 38 -7.46 -0.64 -4.32
N SER A 39 -7.89 -0.67 -3.06
CA SER A 39 -7.54 -1.73 -2.11
C SER A 39 -8.52 -2.90 -2.25
N THR A 40 -8.46 -3.85 -1.32
CA THR A 40 -9.37 -5.00 -1.26
C THR A 40 -10.82 -4.64 -1.63
N LEU A 41 -11.38 -5.40 -2.57
CA LEU A 41 -12.72 -5.16 -3.10
C LEU A 41 -13.79 -5.66 -2.12
N ASP A 42 -14.87 -4.88 -1.98
CA ASP A 42 -16.05 -5.24 -1.18
C ASP A 42 -17.04 -6.00 -2.08
N LEU A 43 -16.82 -7.31 -2.19
CA LEU A 43 -17.53 -8.19 -3.11
C LEU A 43 -18.73 -8.85 -2.43
N THR A 44 -19.84 -8.99 -3.14
CA THR A 44 -20.96 -9.84 -2.75
C THR A 44 -20.64 -11.32 -3.03
N GLU A 45 -21.48 -12.24 -2.52
CA GLU A 45 -21.30 -13.69 -2.70
C GLU A 45 -21.23 -14.14 -4.19
N ASN A 46 -21.82 -13.36 -5.09
CA ASN A 46 -21.88 -13.68 -6.53
C ASN A 46 -20.83 -12.94 -7.36
N GLU A 47 -19.96 -12.17 -6.73
CA GLU A 47 -18.93 -11.38 -7.39
C GLU A 47 -17.53 -11.94 -7.14
N THR A 48 -16.66 -11.77 -8.12
CA THR A 48 -15.23 -12.04 -8.02
C THR A 48 -14.47 -10.78 -8.37
N PRO A 49 -13.17 -10.65 -8.01
CA PRO A 49 -12.37 -9.52 -8.45
C PRO A 49 -12.44 -9.31 -9.97
N GLU A 50 -12.44 -10.38 -10.75
CA GLU A 50 -12.51 -10.32 -12.22
C GLU A 50 -13.87 -9.83 -12.76
N THR A 51 -14.97 -10.12 -12.06
CA THR A 51 -16.31 -9.64 -12.47
C THR A 51 -16.57 -8.21 -12.03
N PHE A 52 -15.97 -7.76 -10.92
CA PHE A 52 -16.13 -6.41 -10.37
C PHE A 52 -15.18 -5.38 -11.01
N ALA A 53 -13.96 -5.78 -11.37
CA ALA A 53 -12.94 -4.89 -11.92
C ALA A 53 -13.40 -4.09 -13.18
N PRO A 54 -14.14 -4.66 -14.14
CA PRO A 54 -14.68 -3.89 -15.28
C PRO A 54 -15.62 -2.77 -14.88
N LEU A 55 -16.36 -2.90 -13.77
CA LEU A 55 -17.27 -1.86 -13.27
C LEU A 55 -16.48 -0.65 -12.77
N ILE A 56 -15.35 -0.90 -12.09
CA ILE A 56 -14.42 0.15 -11.66
C ILE A 56 -13.88 0.91 -12.87
N ARG A 57 -13.41 0.17 -13.89
CA ARG A 57 -12.89 0.78 -15.13
C ARG A 57 -13.94 1.65 -15.83
N GLN A 58 -15.17 1.12 -15.93
CA GLN A 58 -16.28 1.85 -16.56
C GLN A 58 -16.62 3.14 -15.81
N GLU A 59 -16.73 3.05 -14.48
CA GLU A 59 -17.05 4.22 -13.66
C GLU A 59 -15.92 5.25 -13.66
N ALA A 60 -14.66 4.82 -13.56
CA ALA A 60 -13.50 5.70 -13.66
C ALA A 60 -13.46 6.45 -15.00
N ALA A 61 -13.73 5.75 -16.10
CA ALA A 61 -13.83 6.36 -17.42
C ALA A 61 -15.00 7.36 -17.52
N ARG A 62 -16.16 7.02 -16.93
CA ARG A 62 -17.35 7.88 -16.93
C ARG A 62 -17.10 9.22 -16.23
N VAL A 63 -16.38 9.21 -15.11
CA VAL A 63 -16.11 10.45 -14.34
C VAL A 63 -14.78 11.11 -14.73
N GLY A 64 -13.97 10.48 -15.55
CA GLY A 64 -12.71 11.02 -16.01
C GLY A 64 -11.63 11.09 -14.93
N ILE A 65 -11.45 10.00 -14.16
CA ILE A 65 -10.34 9.80 -13.21
C ILE A 65 -9.51 8.58 -13.64
N GLU A 66 -8.19 8.62 -13.42
CA GLU A 66 -7.33 7.48 -13.73
C GLU A 66 -7.36 6.43 -12.61
N VAL A 67 -7.29 5.14 -12.97
CA VAL A 67 -7.01 4.06 -12.01
C VAL A 67 -5.50 3.89 -11.91
N GLY A 68 -4.93 4.09 -10.72
CA GLY A 68 -3.48 4.14 -10.54
C GLY A 68 -2.84 2.83 -10.12
N ASN A 69 -3.53 2.05 -9.33
CA ASN A 69 -2.98 0.81 -8.78
C ASN A 69 -4.10 -0.08 -8.20
N TYR A 70 -3.80 -1.37 -8.02
CA TYR A 70 -4.64 -2.31 -7.28
C TYR A 70 -3.84 -2.92 -6.13
N THR A 71 -4.26 -2.72 -4.88
CA THR A 71 -3.53 -3.14 -3.68
C THR A 71 -4.25 -4.27 -2.97
N ILE A 72 -3.55 -5.38 -2.73
CA ILE A 72 -4.12 -6.58 -2.12
C ILE A 72 -3.20 -7.19 -1.08
N GLY A 73 -3.78 -7.98 -0.18
CA GLY A 73 -3.02 -8.79 0.77
C GLY A 73 -2.47 -10.06 0.12
N ALA A 74 -1.27 -10.46 0.56
CA ALA A 74 -0.64 -11.73 0.20
C ALA A 74 0.23 -12.25 1.35
N ASP A 75 0.48 -13.54 1.39
CA ASP A 75 1.43 -14.15 2.33
C ASP A 75 2.04 -15.41 1.73
N PHE A 76 3.29 -15.32 1.27
CA PHE A 76 4.00 -16.46 0.67
C PHE A 76 4.53 -17.48 1.70
N ILE A 77 4.48 -17.16 2.99
CA ILE A 77 5.00 -18.01 4.07
C ILE A 77 3.86 -18.58 4.92
N ASN A 78 2.95 -17.73 5.37
CA ASN A 78 1.92 -18.06 6.34
C ASN A 78 0.54 -17.95 5.70
N ASN A 79 0.34 -18.66 4.60
CA ASN A 79 -0.96 -18.77 3.93
C ASN A 79 -1.63 -20.12 4.25
N PRO A 80 -2.96 -20.23 4.08
CA PRO A 80 -3.70 -21.45 4.42
C PRO A 80 -3.27 -22.70 3.65
N SER A 81 -2.69 -22.55 2.45
CA SER A 81 -2.20 -23.67 1.64
C SER A 81 -0.80 -24.16 2.07
N GLY A 82 -0.06 -23.37 2.85
CA GLY A 82 1.30 -23.67 3.29
C GLY A 82 2.35 -23.66 2.17
N SER A 83 2.04 -23.11 1.01
CA SER A 83 2.88 -23.13 -0.18
C SER A 83 2.92 -21.76 -0.85
N TRP A 84 4.12 -21.26 -1.14
CA TRP A 84 4.27 -20.02 -1.88
C TRP A 84 3.76 -20.15 -3.33
N GLU A 85 3.84 -21.34 -3.92
CA GLU A 85 3.34 -21.62 -5.28
C GLU A 85 1.82 -21.45 -5.36
N ALA A 86 1.10 -21.95 -4.38
CA ALA A 86 -0.35 -21.80 -4.32
C ALA A 86 -0.77 -20.33 -4.12
N GLU A 87 -0.01 -19.57 -3.31
CA GLU A 87 -0.25 -18.14 -3.15
C GLU A 87 0.06 -17.38 -4.45
N ALA A 88 1.14 -17.72 -5.14
CA ALA A 88 1.46 -17.15 -6.45
C ALA A 88 0.33 -17.41 -7.47
N GLU A 89 -0.23 -18.63 -7.48
CA GLU A 89 -1.35 -18.97 -8.37
C GLU A 89 -2.62 -18.15 -8.04
N ARG A 90 -2.93 -17.97 -6.75
CA ARG A 90 -4.01 -17.08 -6.31
C ARG A 90 -3.79 -15.65 -6.81
N LEU A 91 -2.58 -15.14 -6.68
CA LEU A 91 -2.24 -13.78 -7.09
C LEU A 91 -2.33 -13.55 -8.60
N LYS A 92 -2.18 -14.59 -9.43
CA LYS A 92 -2.40 -14.48 -10.87
C LYS A 92 -3.85 -14.10 -11.22
N SER A 93 -4.84 -14.53 -10.44
CA SER A 93 -6.23 -14.07 -10.62
C SER A 93 -6.38 -12.59 -10.30
N GLU A 94 -5.70 -12.10 -9.25
CA GLU A 94 -5.70 -10.69 -8.89
C GLU A 94 -4.99 -9.81 -9.95
N VAL A 95 -3.92 -10.34 -10.57
CA VAL A 95 -3.28 -9.67 -11.71
C VAL A 95 -4.25 -9.52 -12.88
N ARG A 96 -5.07 -10.55 -13.17
CA ARG A 96 -6.12 -10.44 -14.21
C ARG A 96 -7.16 -9.37 -13.84
N ALA A 97 -7.57 -9.32 -12.57
CA ALA A 97 -8.47 -8.28 -12.08
C ALA A 97 -7.86 -6.88 -12.25
N ALA A 98 -6.59 -6.68 -11.90
CA ALA A 98 -5.88 -5.41 -12.12
C ALA A 98 -5.89 -4.99 -13.59
N SER A 99 -5.66 -5.93 -14.51
CA SER A 99 -5.73 -5.69 -15.96
C SER A 99 -7.13 -5.29 -16.41
N LEU A 100 -8.17 -5.99 -15.95
CA LEU A 100 -9.57 -5.70 -16.26
C LEU A 100 -10.02 -4.34 -15.70
N MET A 101 -9.50 -3.98 -14.52
CA MET A 101 -9.72 -2.68 -13.86
C MET A 101 -9.08 -1.53 -14.65
N GLY A 102 -8.07 -1.82 -15.47
CA GLY A 102 -7.26 -0.82 -16.16
C GLY A 102 -6.16 -0.22 -15.29
N ALA A 103 -5.82 -0.86 -14.18
CA ALA A 103 -4.70 -0.47 -13.33
C ALA A 103 -3.37 -0.81 -14.03
N PRO A 104 -2.39 0.11 -14.06
CA PRO A 104 -1.07 -0.16 -14.65
C PRO A 104 -0.18 -1.04 -13.76
N GLY A 105 -0.58 -1.23 -12.50
CA GLY A 105 0.18 -1.98 -11.51
C GLY A 105 -0.69 -2.64 -10.46
N MET A 106 -0.10 -3.66 -9.81
CA MET A 106 -0.68 -4.36 -8.67
C MET A 106 0.36 -4.42 -7.55
N ARG A 107 -0.02 -3.91 -6.38
CA ARG A 107 0.76 -4.09 -5.14
C ARG A 107 0.21 -5.29 -4.39
N HIS A 108 1.10 -6.12 -3.87
CA HIS A 108 0.74 -7.19 -2.94
C HIS A 108 1.68 -7.18 -1.73
N ASP A 109 1.22 -7.74 -0.61
CA ASP A 109 2.11 -8.01 0.52
C ASP A 109 3.08 -9.14 0.17
N ALA A 110 4.14 -9.31 0.98
CA ALA A 110 5.05 -10.43 0.85
C ALA A 110 4.74 -11.51 1.90
N THR A 111 4.73 -11.15 3.17
CA THR A 111 4.39 -12.03 4.29
C THR A 111 4.27 -11.24 5.59
N ARG A 112 3.49 -11.78 6.53
CA ARG A 112 3.48 -11.36 7.95
C ARG A 112 4.48 -12.11 8.80
N GLY A 113 5.29 -12.98 8.19
CA GLY A 113 6.29 -13.82 8.85
C GLY A 113 5.83 -15.26 9.05
N PHE A 114 6.65 -16.01 9.78
CA PHE A 114 6.38 -17.42 10.03
C PHE A 114 5.21 -17.63 11.01
N PRO A 115 4.45 -18.73 10.87
CA PRO A 115 3.42 -19.12 11.82
C PRO A 115 3.97 -19.21 13.26
N ALA A 116 3.13 -18.97 14.25
CA ALA A 116 3.54 -18.96 15.66
C ALA A 116 4.09 -20.30 16.14
N ASP A 117 3.61 -21.39 15.57
CA ASP A 117 4.00 -22.79 15.89
C ASP A 117 5.16 -23.31 15.02
N TYR A 118 5.66 -22.54 14.06
CA TYR A 118 6.80 -22.92 13.23
C TYR A 118 8.05 -23.20 14.08
N LYS A 119 8.73 -24.31 13.82
CA LYS A 119 9.87 -24.80 14.63
C LYS A 119 11.25 -24.53 14.04
N GLY A 120 11.31 -24.02 12.80
CA GLY A 120 12.58 -23.68 12.13
C GLY A 120 13.13 -22.31 12.53
N ALA A 121 14.20 -21.91 11.89
CA ALA A 121 14.72 -20.55 11.93
C ALA A 121 13.72 -19.56 11.32
N ARG A 122 13.61 -18.35 11.88
CA ARG A 122 12.53 -17.40 11.56
C ARG A 122 13.05 -16.02 11.18
N SER A 123 14.31 -15.95 10.74
CA SER A 123 14.87 -14.69 10.31
C SER A 123 14.25 -14.26 8.97
N PHE A 124 14.45 -13.01 8.61
CA PHE A 124 14.09 -12.54 7.28
C PHE A 124 14.87 -13.27 6.18
N ASP A 125 16.15 -13.61 6.45
CA ASP A 125 16.99 -14.30 5.50
C ASP A 125 16.53 -15.75 5.26
N ASP A 126 15.88 -16.40 6.27
CA ASP A 126 15.25 -17.73 6.09
C ASP A 126 13.97 -17.63 5.24
N ALA A 127 13.25 -16.54 5.31
CA ALA A 127 12.04 -16.30 4.51
C ALA A 127 12.35 -15.87 3.07
N LEU A 128 13.42 -15.10 2.89
CA LEU A 128 13.74 -14.39 1.65
C LEU A 128 13.71 -15.27 0.37
N PRO A 129 14.24 -16.49 0.35
CA PRO A 129 14.17 -17.36 -0.85
C PRO A 129 12.73 -17.60 -1.32
N PHE A 130 11.81 -17.89 -0.42
CA PHE A 130 10.40 -18.15 -0.73
C PHE A 130 9.70 -16.88 -1.22
N LEU A 131 9.99 -15.74 -0.59
CA LEU A 131 9.43 -14.44 -0.98
C LEU A 131 9.91 -14.05 -2.39
N VAL A 132 11.20 -14.25 -2.68
CA VAL A 132 11.80 -13.94 -3.98
C VAL A 132 11.16 -14.78 -5.08
N GLU A 133 11.04 -16.10 -4.89
CA GLU A 133 10.45 -16.98 -5.91
C GLU A 133 8.97 -16.68 -6.11
N GLY A 134 8.19 -16.50 -5.03
CA GLY A 134 6.77 -16.14 -5.11
C GLY A 134 6.54 -14.82 -5.85
N CYS A 135 7.24 -13.76 -5.46
CA CYS A 135 7.16 -12.46 -6.13
C CYS A 135 7.58 -12.55 -7.60
N ARG A 136 8.67 -13.29 -7.90
CA ARG A 136 9.17 -13.46 -9.28
C ARG A 136 8.17 -14.18 -10.18
N GLU A 137 7.50 -15.21 -9.66
CA GLU A 137 6.51 -15.97 -10.41
C GLU A 137 5.30 -15.10 -10.77
N VAL A 138 4.77 -14.35 -9.80
CA VAL A 138 3.67 -13.39 -10.03
C VAL A 138 4.10 -12.31 -11.03
N THR A 139 5.31 -11.78 -10.89
CA THR A 139 5.84 -10.71 -11.74
C THR A 139 5.97 -11.15 -13.20
N LYS A 140 6.49 -12.37 -13.45
CA LYS A 140 6.59 -12.92 -14.80
C LYS A 140 5.22 -13.03 -15.47
N TYR A 141 4.23 -13.53 -14.73
CA TYR A 141 2.86 -13.62 -15.23
C TYR A 141 2.28 -12.22 -15.55
N ALA A 142 2.42 -11.28 -14.61
CA ALA A 142 1.95 -9.92 -14.74
C ALA A 142 2.58 -9.17 -15.92
N ALA A 143 3.86 -9.39 -16.18
CA ALA A 143 4.58 -8.80 -17.30
C ALA A 143 3.95 -9.19 -18.64
N GLY A 144 3.45 -10.43 -18.77
CA GLY A 144 2.71 -10.90 -19.96
C GLY A 144 1.39 -10.17 -20.20
N LEU A 145 0.84 -9.52 -19.16
CA LEU A 145 -0.40 -8.72 -19.24
C LEU A 145 -0.12 -7.20 -19.23
N GLY A 146 1.14 -6.78 -19.23
CA GLY A 146 1.53 -5.38 -19.16
C GLY A 146 1.31 -4.74 -17.78
N ILE A 147 1.15 -5.54 -16.73
CA ILE A 147 0.92 -5.09 -15.35
C ILE A 147 2.24 -5.12 -14.58
N ARG A 148 2.64 -4.01 -13.97
CA ARG A 148 3.77 -3.99 -13.02
C ARG A 148 3.33 -4.60 -11.70
N THR A 149 4.22 -5.32 -11.02
CA THR A 149 3.98 -5.77 -9.66
C THR A 149 4.91 -5.06 -8.69
N MET A 150 4.46 -4.91 -7.46
CA MET A 150 5.23 -4.27 -6.41
C MET A 150 4.87 -4.83 -5.04
N VAL A 151 5.81 -4.83 -4.13
CA VAL A 151 5.55 -5.02 -2.70
C VAL A 151 5.55 -3.68 -1.99
N GLU A 152 4.88 -3.64 -0.84
CA GLU A 152 4.90 -2.49 0.05
C GLU A 152 5.68 -2.83 1.32
N ASN A 153 6.28 -1.82 1.93
CA ASN A 153 6.80 -1.89 3.29
C ASN A 153 5.62 -1.98 4.28
N HIS A 154 5.08 -3.20 4.48
CA HIS A 154 3.85 -3.45 5.24
C HIS A 154 3.91 -4.77 6.02
N GLY A 155 3.08 -4.90 7.09
CA GLY A 155 2.85 -6.15 7.80
C GLY A 155 3.90 -6.50 8.86
N PHE A 156 4.69 -5.54 9.34
CA PHE A 156 5.71 -5.65 10.39
C PHE A 156 6.91 -6.54 10.09
N PHE A 157 6.78 -7.62 9.30
CA PHE A 157 7.88 -8.53 8.99
C PHE A 157 8.70 -8.05 7.79
N CYS A 158 8.06 -7.70 6.69
CA CYS A 158 8.70 -7.11 5.49
C CYS A 158 8.42 -5.60 5.46
N GLN A 159 8.95 -4.84 6.42
CA GLN A 159 8.55 -3.46 6.64
C GLN A 159 9.70 -2.46 6.64
N ASP A 160 10.82 -2.79 7.29
CA ASP A 160 11.98 -1.90 7.28
C ASP A 160 12.66 -1.89 5.91
N SER A 161 13.31 -0.76 5.60
CA SER A 161 13.87 -0.50 4.28
C SER A 161 14.94 -1.51 3.87
N GLU A 162 15.71 -2.04 4.82
CA GLU A 162 16.76 -3.03 4.52
C GLU A 162 16.15 -4.35 4.02
N ARG A 163 15.09 -4.84 4.68
CA ARG A 163 14.40 -6.07 4.27
C ARG A 163 13.72 -5.92 2.92
N VAL A 164 13.05 -4.79 2.73
CA VAL A 164 12.36 -4.50 1.46
C VAL A 164 13.34 -4.37 0.31
N GLU A 165 14.51 -3.72 0.52
CA GLU A 165 15.57 -3.63 -0.48
C GLU A 165 16.14 -5.01 -0.82
N LYS A 166 16.42 -5.86 0.18
CA LYS A 166 16.86 -7.25 -0.05
C LYS A 166 15.86 -8.02 -0.93
N LEU A 167 14.56 -7.84 -0.67
CA LEU A 167 13.53 -8.53 -1.46
C LEU A 167 13.50 -8.04 -2.91
N VAL A 168 13.46 -6.73 -3.15
CA VAL A 168 13.39 -6.19 -4.52
C VAL A 168 14.64 -6.53 -5.32
N CYS A 169 15.82 -6.45 -4.69
CA CYS A 169 17.09 -6.85 -5.32
C CYS A 169 17.14 -8.37 -5.57
N GLY A 170 16.58 -9.18 -4.68
CA GLY A 170 16.50 -10.63 -4.84
C GLY A 170 15.60 -11.04 -6.00
N VAL A 171 14.44 -10.40 -6.18
CA VAL A 171 13.55 -10.64 -7.32
C VAL A 171 14.22 -10.23 -8.63
N ASN A 172 14.89 -9.08 -8.65
CA ASN A 172 15.70 -8.59 -9.77
C ASN A 172 15.00 -8.72 -11.12
N HIS A 173 13.82 -8.09 -11.24
CA HIS A 173 13.03 -8.13 -12.46
C HIS A 173 12.57 -6.70 -12.83
N PRO A 174 12.69 -6.24 -14.09
CA PRO A 174 12.37 -4.86 -14.46
C PRO A 174 10.89 -4.49 -14.28
N ASN A 175 10.00 -5.48 -14.20
CA ASN A 175 8.57 -5.31 -13.97
C ASN A 175 8.17 -5.42 -12.48
N PHE A 176 9.16 -5.58 -11.57
CA PHE A 176 8.97 -5.64 -10.13
C PHE A 176 9.59 -4.43 -9.44
N GLY A 177 8.86 -3.79 -8.55
CA GLY A 177 9.32 -2.63 -7.81
C GLY A 177 8.67 -2.50 -6.45
N LEU A 178 8.57 -1.27 -5.96
CA LEU A 178 8.03 -0.96 -4.65
C LEU A 178 6.86 0.01 -4.72
N LEU A 179 5.86 -0.22 -3.88
CA LEU A 179 5.02 0.80 -3.34
C LEU A 179 5.64 1.23 -2.01
N ILE A 180 6.11 2.46 -1.92
CA ILE A 180 6.71 3.02 -0.71
C ILE A 180 5.63 3.75 0.09
N ASP A 181 5.28 3.26 1.27
CA ASP A 181 4.45 3.99 2.22
C ASP A 181 5.34 4.72 3.23
N MET A 182 5.28 6.06 3.23
CA MET A 182 6.12 6.89 4.10
C MET A 182 5.87 6.65 5.58
N GLY A 183 4.61 6.43 5.96
CA GLY A 183 4.21 6.26 7.36
C GLY A 183 4.57 4.90 7.92
N ASN A 184 4.47 3.85 7.10
CA ASN A 184 4.66 2.48 7.54
C ASN A 184 6.06 2.18 8.07
N PHE A 185 7.08 2.99 7.77
CA PHE A 185 8.41 2.84 8.38
C PHE A 185 8.37 3.03 9.88
N LEU A 186 7.47 3.90 10.40
CA LEU A 186 7.29 4.08 11.85
C LEU A 186 6.79 2.81 12.54
N CYS A 187 6.07 1.92 11.83
CA CYS A 187 5.67 0.62 12.36
C CYS A 187 6.87 -0.29 12.66
N ALA A 188 7.99 -0.07 11.97
CA ALA A 188 9.26 -0.76 12.22
C ALA A 188 10.25 0.08 13.05
N ASP A 189 9.81 1.22 13.59
CA ASP A 189 10.63 2.21 14.31
C ASP A 189 11.82 2.74 13.47
N GLU A 190 11.65 2.81 12.16
CA GLU A 190 12.65 3.35 11.25
C GLU A 190 12.33 4.80 10.87
N ASP A 191 13.37 5.62 10.67
CA ASP A 191 13.24 6.99 10.18
C ASP A 191 12.70 7.00 8.74
N PRO A 192 11.51 7.58 8.48
CA PRO A 192 10.89 7.53 7.15
C PRO A 192 11.70 8.25 6.07
N ALA A 193 12.35 9.36 6.38
CA ALA A 193 13.12 10.10 5.37
C ALA A 193 14.35 9.31 4.91
N LYS A 194 15.04 8.65 5.86
CA LYS A 194 16.16 7.75 5.56
C LYS A 194 15.71 6.57 4.71
N ALA A 195 14.59 5.95 5.08
CA ALA A 195 14.05 4.78 4.38
C ALA A 195 13.55 5.12 2.96
N VAL A 196 12.83 6.24 2.80
CA VAL A 196 12.41 6.75 1.49
C VAL A 196 13.64 7.01 0.62
N GLY A 197 14.68 7.67 1.14
CA GLY A 197 15.91 7.94 0.38
C GLY A 197 16.60 6.66 -0.13
N ARG A 198 16.59 5.58 0.67
CA ARG A 198 17.14 4.28 0.28
C ARG A 198 16.32 3.62 -0.83
N LEU A 199 14.99 3.60 -0.70
CA LEU A 199 14.11 2.77 -1.52
C LEU A 199 13.59 3.45 -2.78
N LEU A 200 13.69 4.77 -2.87
CA LEU A 200 13.15 5.55 -3.98
C LEU A 200 13.60 5.10 -5.38
N PRO A 201 14.85 4.60 -5.59
CA PRO A 201 15.26 4.06 -6.89
C PRO A 201 14.41 2.88 -7.39
N TYR A 202 13.69 2.20 -6.51
CA TYR A 202 12.85 1.05 -6.84
C TYR A 202 11.35 1.40 -6.86
N ALA A 203 10.97 2.65 -6.59
CA ALA A 203 9.58 3.05 -6.41
C ALA A 203 8.81 3.11 -7.73
N PHE A 204 7.69 2.38 -7.79
CA PHE A 204 6.68 2.51 -8.84
C PHE A 204 5.50 3.35 -8.38
N HIS A 205 5.22 3.35 -7.08
CA HIS A 205 4.13 4.08 -6.45
C HIS A 205 4.53 4.54 -5.05
N VAL A 206 3.92 5.61 -4.53
CA VAL A 206 4.19 6.10 -3.18
C VAL A 206 2.89 6.42 -2.46
N HIS A 207 2.78 5.97 -1.21
CA HIS A 207 1.73 6.39 -0.29
C HIS A 207 2.21 7.51 0.62
N ALA A 208 1.42 8.58 0.69
CA ALA A 208 1.49 9.56 1.75
C ALA A 208 0.55 9.09 2.88
N LYS A 209 1.15 8.66 3.96
CA LYS A 209 0.49 8.26 5.21
C LYS A 209 1.17 8.97 6.36
N ASP A 210 0.42 9.35 7.37
CA ASP A 210 0.96 10.02 8.56
C ASP A 210 0.47 9.37 9.86
N PHE A 211 1.27 9.43 10.90
CA PHE A 211 0.99 8.86 12.21
C PHE A 211 1.34 9.82 13.32
N HIS A 212 0.48 9.88 14.34
CA HIS A 212 0.87 10.34 15.66
C HIS A 212 1.70 9.25 16.35
N VAL A 213 2.76 9.66 17.05
CA VAL A 213 3.64 8.75 17.78
C VAL A 213 3.63 9.09 19.28
N LYS A 214 3.54 8.07 20.14
CA LYS A 214 3.80 8.19 21.57
C LYS A 214 4.81 7.15 22.00
N SER A 215 5.71 7.55 22.89
CA SER A 215 6.70 6.64 23.47
C SER A 215 6.04 5.47 24.16
N GLY A 216 6.54 4.25 23.91
CA GLY A 216 6.15 3.04 24.62
C GLY A 216 6.44 3.05 26.14
N MET A 217 7.20 4.04 26.62
CA MET A 217 7.41 4.28 28.05
C MET A 217 6.20 4.92 28.73
N LEU A 218 5.26 5.47 27.97
CA LEU A 218 4.05 6.11 28.49
C LEU A 218 2.93 5.06 28.66
N PRO A 219 1.94 5.34 29.52
CA PRO A 219 0.75 4.49 29.62
C PRO A 219 0.04 4.34 28.27
N ASP A 220 -0.62 3.18 28.09
CA ASP A 220 -1.43 2.91 26.90
C ASP A 220 -2.46 4.04 26.69
N PRO A 221 -2.43 4.71 25.53
CA PRO A 221 -3.36 5.80 25.24
C PRO A 221 -4.80 5.34 24.92
N GLY A 222 -5.04 4.04 24.83
CA GLY A 222 -6.36 3.46 24.62
C GLY A 222 -6.75 3.26 23.17
N SER A 223 -8.05 3.32 22.90
CA SER A 223 -8.63 2.98 21.59
C SER A 223 -8.06 3.80 20.43
N GLY A 224 -7.87 3.14 19.28
CA GLY A 224 -7.35 3.75 18.06
C GLY A 224 -5.83 3.79 17.96
N TRP A 225 -5.11 3.36 19.00
CA TRP A 225 -3.66 3.22 18.99
C TRP A 225 -3.25 1.76 18.84
N PHE A 226 -2.15 1.54 18.14
CA PHE A 226 -1.50 0.23 18.02
C PHE A 226 0.00 0.38 18.30
N LYS A 227 0.71 -0.74 18.41
CA LYS A 227 2.15 -0.72 18.75
C LYS A 227 3.01 -0.91 17.52
N SER A 228 4.08 -0.14 17.43
CA SER A 228 5.20 -0.41 16.54
C SER A 228 5.95 -1.69 16.94
N ARG A 229 6.88 -2.14 16.11
CA ARG A 229 7.75 -3.29 16.41
C ARG A 229 8.54 -3.10 17.74
N GLY A 230 9.03 -1.92 18.00
CA GLY A 230 9.77 -1.56 19.22
C GLY A 230 8.88 -1.18 20.41
N GLY A 231 7.53 -1.16 20.23
CA GLY A 231 6.58 -0.93 21.30
C GLY A 231 6.12 0.51 21.48
N ASN A 232 6.48 1.44 20.59
CA ASN A 232 5.90 2.77 20.56
C ASN A 232 4.43 2.69 20.15
N TYR A 233 3.62 3.65 20.60
CA TYR A 233 2.21 3.74 20.19
C TYR A 233 2.07 4.61 18.95
N LEU A 234 1.37 4.09 17.95
CA LEU A 234 1.06 4.77 16.70
C LEU A 234 -0.45 4.91 16.53
N ARG A 235 -0.87 6.00 15.92
CA ARG A 235 -2.25 6.24 15.50
C ARG A 235 -2.26 7.00 14.19
N GLY A 236 -3.06 6.57 13.21
CA GLY A 236 -3.22 7.29 11.95
C GLY A 236 -3.54 8.77 12.17
N ALA A 237 -2.96 9.62 11.35
CA ALA A 237 -3.10 11.08 11.39
C ALA A 237 -3.45 11.64 10.01
N ILE A 238 -4.01 12.84 9.99
CA ILE A 238 -4.14 13.64 8.77
C ILE A 238 -2.72 14.00 8.27
N ILE A 239 -2.47 13.89 6.98
CA ILE A 239 -1.18 14.22 6.37
C ILE A 239 -0.71 15.61 6.82
N GLY A 240 0.45 15.67 7.47
CA GLY A 240 1.06 16.87 8.02
C GLY A 240 0.62 17.23 9.45
N HIS A 241 -0.19 16.39 10.10
CA HIS A 241 -0.55 16.53 11.52
C HIS A 241 0.20 15.56 12.43
N GLY A 242 0.86 14.55 11.85
CA GLY A 242 1.63 13.54 12.57
C GLY A 242 3.13 13.81 12.61
N GLU A 243 3.89 12.78 12.89
CA GLU A 243 5.35 12.82 13.04
C GLU A 243 6.12 12.30 11.82
N VAL A 244 5.42 11.86 10.76
CA VAL A 244 6.09 11.52 9.49
C VAL A 244 6.66 12.81 8.88
N PRO A 245 7.97 12.86 8.53
CA PRO A 245 8.59 14.04 7.94
C PRO A 245 8.19 14.17 6.46
N VAL A 246 6.87 14.35 6.21
CA VAL A 246 6.27 14.36 4.87
C VAL A 246 6.99 15.34 3.94
N VAL A 247 7.26 16.56 4.40
CA VAL A 247 7.94 17.58 3.58
C VAL A 247 9.32 17.10 3.17
N GLN A 248 10.10 16.53 4.10
CA GLN A 248 11.45 16.02 3.80
C GLN A 248 11.38 14.84 2.82
N CYS A 249 10.43 13.92 2.99
CA CYS A 249 10.22 12.83 2.04
C CYS A 249 9.88 13.35 0.63
N LEU A 250 9.04 14.37 0.53
CA LEU A 250 8.70 15.00 -0.75
C LEU A 250 9.90 15.69 -1.41
N GLU A 251 10.77 16.34 -0.63
CA GLU A 251 12.02 16.93 -1.14
C GLU A 251 12.97 15.86 -1.68
N ILE A 252 13.11 14.72 -0.98
CA ILE A 252 13.89 13.57 -1.46
C ILE A 252 13.33 13.07 -2.81
N MET A 253 12.00 12.91 -2.90
CA MET A 253 11.33 12.49 -4.14
C MET A 253 11.54 13.49 -5.28
N LYS A 254 11.45 14.78 -4.99
CA LYS A 254 11.67 15.86 -5.96
C LYS A 254 13.11 15.87 -6.48
N ASN A 255 14.09 15.73 -5.58
CA ASN A 255 15.51 15.68 -5.92
C ASN A 255 15.89 14.46 -6.76
N ALA A 256 15.17 13.35 -6.59
CA ALA A 256 15.32 12.14 -7.40
C ALA A 256 14.44 12.13 -8.66
N GLU A 257 13.80 13.24 -8.98
CA GLU A 257 12.92 13.40 -10.16
C GLU A 257 11.80 12.36 -10.24
N TYR A 258 11.27 11.92 -9.06
CA TYR A 258 10.15 10.97 -9.04
C TYR A 258 8.92 11.57 -9.72
N GLY A 259 8.54 11.01 -10.87
CA GLY A 259 7.41 11.45 -11.69
C GLY A 259 6.13 10.62 -11.53
N GLY A 260 6.11 9.64 -10.62
CA GLY A 260 5.00 8.73 -10.42
C GLY A 260 3.80 9.34 -9.68
N VAL A 261 2.97 8.46 -9.11
CA VAL A 261 1.78 8.83 -8.33
C VAL A 261 2.12 8.85 -6.84
N LEU A 262 1.62 9.87 -6.15
CA LEU A 262 1.63 9.97 -4.69
C LEU A 262 0.18 9.90 -4.21
N SER A 263 -0.22 8.76 -3.65
CA SER A 263 -1.59 8.54 -3.16
C SER A 263 -1.70 8.80 -1.66
N ILE A 264 -2.74 9.50 -1.26
CA ILE A 264 -3.12 9.59 0.15
C ILE A 264 -3.68 8.25 0.60
N GLU A 265 -3.11 7.68 1.67
CA GLU A 265 -3.71 6.60 2.42
C GLU A 265 -4.00 7.06 3.86
N PHE A 266 -5.26 7.51 4.08
CA PHE A 266 -5.71 8.04 5.35
C PHE A 266 -6.34 6.93 6.22
N GLU A 267 -5.86 6.80 7.45
CA GLU A 267 -6.41 5.86 8.44
C GLU A 267 -6.57 6.46 9.83
N GLY A 268 -6.72 7.80 9.88
CA GLY A 268 -6.96 8.54 11.12
C GLY A 268 -8.33 8.27 11.74
N MET A 269 -8.51 8.69 12.99
CA MET A 269 -9.79 8.58 13.71
C MET A 269 -10.78 9.68 13.30
N GLU A 270 -10.32 10.72 12.67
CA GLU A 270 -11.11 11.86 12.20
C GLU A 270 -12.14 11.41 11.14
N GLU A 271 -13.11 12.26 10.84
CA GLU A 271 -14.07 11.97 9.79
C GLU A 271 -13.32 11.80 8.44
N PRO A 272 -13.55 10.70 7.69
CA PRO A 272 -12.71 10.38 6.54
C PRO A 272 -12.66 11.45 5.47
N LEU A 273 -13.81 12.00 5.06
CA LEU A 273 -13.83 13.00 3.98
C LEU A 273 -13.13 14.30 4.39
N GLU A 274 -13.26 14.70 5.65
CA GLU A 274 -12.57 15.87 6.19
C GLU A 274 -11.06 15.61 6.28
N GLY A 275 -10.64 14.46 6.83
CA GLY A 275 -9.24 14.10 6.96
C GLY A 275 -8.52 14.00 5.61
N ILE A 276 -9.18 13.39 4.61
CA ILE A 276 -8.66 13.29 3.23
C ILE A 276 -8.55 14.69 2.59
N ALA A 277 -9.57 15.55 2.74
CA ALA A 277 -9.57 16.90 2.16
C ALA A 277 -8.47 17.80 2.73
N ILE A 278 -8.28 17.76 4.06
CA ILE A 278 -7.19 18.49 4.72
C ILE A 278 -5.83 17.94 4.25
N GLY A 279 -5.67 16.60 4.23
CA GLY A 279 -4.46 15.95 3.74
C GLY A 279 -4.11 16.33 2.30
N LEU A 280 -5.09 16.36 1.40
CA LEU A 280 -4.91 16.81 0.02
C LEU A 280 -4.46 18.28 -0.06
N THR A 281 -5.06 19.14 0.74
CA THR A 281 -4.69 20.56 0.82
C THR A 281 -3.24 20.73 1.29
N ASN A 282 -2.84 19.96 2.31
CA ASN A 282 -1.49 19.98 2.83
C ASN A 282 -0.48 19.46 1.80
N LEU A 283 -0.73 18.32 1.16
CA LEU A 283 0.15 17.80 0.11
C LEU A 283 0.33 18.79 -1.05
N ARG A 284 -0.75 19.39 -1.53
CA ARG A 284 -0.67 20.41 -2.60
C ARG A 284 0.17 21.63 -2.20
N ARG A 285 0.19 21.97 -0.92
CA ARG A 285 1.04 23.04 -0.38
C ARG A 285 2.50 22.63 -0.31
N TYR A 286 2.79 21.36 0.07
CA TYR A 286 4.14 20.87 0.27
C TYR A 286 4.87 20.51 -1.04
N ILE A 287 4.15 20.15 -2.10
CA ILE A 287 4.72 19.79 -3.40
C ILE A 287 5.17 21.04 -4.21
N LYS A 288 4.63 22.21 -3.90
CA LYS A 288 5.03 23.48 -4.57
C LYS A 288 6.47 23.85 -4.27
#